data_57c09704bbffbed5fbc26fdef83ab248
#
_entry.id   57c09704bbffbed5fbc26fdef83ab248
#
_cell.length_a   1.000
_cell.length_b   1.000
_cell.length_c   1.000
_cell.angle_alpha   90.00
_cell.angle_beta   90.00
_cell.angle_gamma   90.00
#
_symmetry.space_group_name_H-M   'P 1'
#
loop_
_entity.id
_entity.type
_entity.pdbx_description
1 polymer ?
#
loop_
_entity_poly.entity_id
_entity_poly.type
_entity_poly.pdbx_seq_one_letter_code
_entity_poly.pdbx_strand_id
1 'polypeptide(L)'
;MFGSINNCHNVKDFRNLAKKRLPSPIFHYIDGAADDEITYKRNTDAYEECDLIPNVLSGVDKVDMSTTVMGQKLDIPLYCAPTALQRLFHHEGEIGVAKAAEKFGTMFGISSLGTASIEEISNLVKTPKLFQLYVHKDKGLNKALIELSLIHISEPTRPY
;
A
#
# COMPACT_ATOMS: atom_id res chain seq x y z
N MET A 1 3.98 -29.82 -3.86
CA MET A 1 4.12 -28.84 -4.96
C MET A 1 3.65 -27.50 -4.41
N PHE A 2 4.52 -26.51 -4.31
CA PHE A 2 4.12 -25.16 -3.88
C PHE A 2 3.22 -24.56 -4.97
N GLY A 3 2.07 -24.01 -4.59
CA GLY A 3 1.12 -23.40 -5.52
C GLY A 3 1.79 -22.29 -6.39
N SER A 4 1.30 -22.13 -7.60
CA SER A 4 1.76 -21.07 -8.52
C SER A 4 0.98 -19.77 -8.28
N ILE A 5 1.63 -18.61 -8.46
CA ILE A 5 0.99 -17.31 -8.49
C ILE A 5 -0.10 -17.25 -9.56
N ASN A 6 0.08 -17.94 -10.68
CA ASN A 6 -0.89 -18.01 -11.78
C ASN A 6 -2.25 -18.63 -11.38
N ASN A 7 -2.31 -19.30 -10.22
CA ASN A 7 -3.54 -19.89 -9.70
C ASN A 7 -4.18 -19.03 -8.60
N CYS A 8 -3.70 -17.80 -8.41
CA CYS A 8 -4.27 -16.84 -7.46
C CYS A 8 -5.19 -15.87 -8.20
N HIS A 9 -6.49 -15.92 -7.90
CA HIS A 9 -7.53 -15.13 -8.56
C HIS A 9 -8.08 -14.00 -7.66
N ASN A 10 -7.74 -14.02 -6.37
CA ASN A 10 -8.16 -13.04 -5.39
C ASN A 10 -7.14 -12.92 -4.25
N VAL A 11 -7.32 -11.93 -3.35
CA VAL A 11 -6.41 -11.69 -2.22
C VAL A 11 -6.31 -12.90 -1.29
N LYS A 12 -7.41 -13.65 -1.09
CA LYS A 12 -7.43 -14.86 -0.25
C LYS A 12 -6.51 -15.95 -0.79
N ASP A 13 -6.44 -16.10 -2.12
CA ASP A 13 -5.53 -17.07 -2.74
C ASP A 13 -4.07 -16.69 -2.53
N PHE A 14 -3.73 -15.40 -2.68
CA PHE A 14 -2.39 -14.89 -2.36
C PHE A 14 -2.04 -15.10 -0.88
N ARG A 15 -2.97 -14.81 0.04
CA ARG A 15 -2.79 -15.07 1.48
C ARG A 15 -2.50 -16.55 1.75
N ASN A 16 -3.27 -17.45 1.15
CA ASN A 16 -3.08 -18.90 1.29
C ASN A 16 -1.74 -19.36 0.70
N LEU A 17 -1.31 -18.75 -0.40
CA LEU A 17 -0.01 -19.03 -0.99
C LEU A 17 1.13 -18.52 -0.11
N ALA A 18 1.02 -17.31 0.44
CA ALA A 18 1.97 -16.75 1.39
C ALA A 18 2.12 -17.63 2.64
N LYS A 19 1.01 -18.10 3.21
CA LYS A 19 1.00 -19.02 4.36
C LYS A 19 1.81 -20.30 4.10
N LYS A 20 1.83 -20.78 2.86
CA LYS A 20 2.58 -21.99 2.48
C LYS A 20 4.06 -21.73 2.21
N ARG A 21 4.44 -20.49 1.90
CA ARG A 21 5.79 -20.12 1.46
C ARG A 21 6.62 -19.45 2.54
N LEU A 22 5.97 -18.65 3.40
CA LEU A 22 6.65 -17.91 4.45
C LEU A 22 6.88 -18.79 5.68
N PRO A 23 7.99 -18.57 6.42
CA PRO A 23 8.14 -19.09 7.77
C PRO A 23 6.97 -18.64 8.66
N SER A 24 6.47 -19.54 9.51
CA SER A 24 5.29 -19.29 10.33
C SER A 24 5.35 -17.98 11.14
N PRO A 25 6.44 -17.61 11.82
CA PRO A 25 6.50 -16.32 12.54
C PRO A 25 6.36 -15.11 11.62
N ILE A 26 6.96 -15.15 10.42
CA ILE A 26 6.89 -14.07 9.43
C ILE A 26 5.47 -13.94 8.88
N PHE A 27 4.84 -15.07 8.57
CA PHE A 27 3.45 -15.07 8.10
C PHE A 27 2.52 -14.48 9.17
N HIS A 28 2.61 -14.93 10.42
CA HIS A 28 1.75 -14.45 11.49
C HIS A 28 1.98 -12.97 11.85
N TYR A 29 3.20 -12.46 11.65
CA TYR A 29 3.49 -11.04 11.84
C TYR A 29 2.69 -10.16 10.88
N ILE A 30 2.61 -10.52 9.59
CA ILE A 30 1.89 -9.72 8.59
C ILE A 30 0.39 -10.03 8.52
N ASP A 31 0.01 -11.24 8.85
CA ASP A 31 -1.38 -11.72 8.75
C ASP A 31 -2.24 -11.36 9.96
N GLY A 32 -1.62 -11.19 11.13
CA GLY A 32 -2.30 -10.90 12.38
C GLY A 32 -2.64 -9.42 12.56
N ALA A 33 -3.55 -9.16 13.48
CA ALA A 33 -3.95 -7.82 13.90
C ALA A 33 -3.97 -7.71 15.43
N ALA A 34 -4.35 -6.54 15.96
CA ALA A 34 -4.33 -6.27 17.39
C ALA A 34 -5.47 -6.97 18.14
N ASP A 35 -5.14 -7.44 19.33
CA ASP A 35 -6.06 -8.04 20.30
C ASP A 35 -6.98 -9.12 19.69
N ASP A 36 -8.31 -8.95 19.82
CA ASP A 36 -9.32 -9.89 19.31
C ASP A 36 -9.62 -9.75 17.81
N GLU A 37 -8.85 -8.92 17.10
CA GLU A 37 -8.94 -8.69 15.65
C GLU A 37 -10.32 -8.19 15.17
N ILE A 38 -11.06 -7.51 16.02
CA ILE A 38 -12.44 -7.03 15.72
C ILE A 38 -12.41 -6.07 14.53
N THR A 39 -11.51 -5.08 14.55
CA THR A 39 -11.39 -4.11 13.45
C THR A 39 -10.90 -4.76 12.17
N TYR A 40 -9.99 -5.71 12.26
CA TYR A 40 -9.49 -6.48 11.12
C TYR A 40 -10.64 -7.24 10.43
N LYS A 41 -11.46 -7.95 11.18
CA LYS A 41 -12.64 -8.66 10.65
C LYS A 41 -13.62 -7.67 10.02
N ARG A 42 -13.95 -6.58 10.75
CA ARG A 42 -14.89 -5.56 10.27
C ARG A 42 -14.43 -4.91 8.95
N ASN A 43 -13.15 -4.70 8.74
CA ASN A 43 -12.61 -4.15 7.49
C ASN A 43 -12.89 -5.04 6.27
N THR A 44 -13.16 -6.31 6.47
CA THR A 44 -13.56 -7.23 5.40
C THR A 44 -15.09 -7.38 5.35
N ASP A 45 -15.72 -7.63 6.50
CA ASP A 45 -17.15 -7.97 6.60
C ASP A 45 -18.03 -6.78 6.18
N ALA A 46 -17.60 -5.54 6.41
CA ALA A 46 -18.35 -4.35 6.00
C ALA A 46 -18.60 -4.25 4.49
N TYR A 47 -17.76 -4.87 3.66
CA TYR A 47 -18.00 -4.91 2.21
C TYR A 47 -19.13 -5.85 1.82
N GLU A 48 -19.47 -6.85 2.66
CA GLU A 48 -20.59 -7.75 2.45
C GLU A 48 -21.94 -7.07 2.69
N GLU A 49 -21.94 -5.94 3.43
CA GLU A 49 -23.12 -5.12 3.68
C GLU A 49 -23.39 -4.09 2.56
N CYS A 50 -22.52 -4.02 1.54
CA CYS A 50 -22.61 -3.05 0.46
C CYS A 50 -23.11 -3.71 -0.84
N ASP A 51 -24.32 -3.38 -1.27
CA ASP A 51 -24.84 -3.79 -2.56
C ASP A 51 -24.50 -2.78 -3.68
N LEU A 52 -23.98 -3.28 -4.78
CA LEU A 52 -23.80 -2.48 -6.01
C LEU A 52 -25.05 -2.60 -6.87
N ILE A 53 -25.79 -1.50 -6.99
CA ILE A 53 -27.01 -1.43 -7.83
C ILE A 53 -26.62 -0.84 -9.19
N PRO A 54 -26.48 -1.66 -10.26
CA PRO A 54 -26.11 -1.16 -11.57
C PRO A 54 -27.26 -0.45 -12.24
N ASN A 55 -26.95 0.66 -12.95
CA ASN A 55 -27.90 1.29 -13.85
C ASN A 55 -27.88 0.53 -15.19
N VAL A 56 -29.00 -0.09 -15.56
CA VAL A 56 -29.15 -0.77 -16.85
C VAL A 56 -29.30 0.26 -17.98
N LEU A 57 -28.79 -0.07 -19.18
CA LEU A 57 -28.88 0.76 -20.40
C LEU A 57 -28.24 2.15 -20.26
N SER A 58 -27.23 2.30 -19.42
CA SER A 58 -26.57 3.59 -19.18
C SER A 58 -25.62 4.04 -20.31
N GLY A 59 -25.35 3.19 -21.31
CA GLY A 59 -24.54 3.54 -22.49
C GLY A 59 -23.11 3.92 -22.14
N VAL A 60 -22.47 3.22 -21.21
CA VAL A 60 -21.09 3.50 -20.79
C VAL A 60 -20.12 2.92 -21.81
N ASP A 61 -19.49 3.77 -22.61
CA ASP A 61 -18.45 3.37 -23.56
C ASP A 61 -17.07 3.24 -22.92
N LYS A 62 -16.77 4.10 -21.94
CA LYS A 62 -15.48 4.16 -21.27
C LYS A 62 -15.64 4.27 -19.76
N VAL A 63 -14.96 3.39 -19.04
CA VAL A 63 -14.89 3.46 -17.58
C VAL A 63 -13.76 4.39 -17.16
N ASP A 64 -14.08 5.43 -16.38
CA ASP A 64 -13.13 6.31 -15.73
C ASP A 64 -13.20 6.08 -14.22
N MET A 65 -12.14 5.54 -13.66
CA MET A 65 -11.99 5.29 -12.21
C MET A 65 -11.09 6.32 -11.53
N SER A 66 -10.66 7.36 -12.25
CA SER A 66 -9.74 8.35 -11.72
C SER A 66 -10.34 9.14 -10.56
N THR A 67 -9.50 9.50 -9.61
CA THR A 67 -9.88 10.29 -8.43
C THR A 67 -8.73 11.18 -7.99
N THR A 68 -9.02 12.06 -7.03
CA THR A 68 -7.98 12.89 -6.40
C THR A 68 -7.95 12.61 -4.90
N VAL A 69 -6.79 12.20 -4.40
CA VAL A 69 -6.55 11.91 -2.98
C VAL A 69 -5.39 12.78 -2.50
N MET A 70 -5.60 13.56 -1.43
CA MET A 70 -4.57 14.47 -0.89
C MET A 70 -3.96 15.41 -1.95
N GLY A 71 -4.78 15.91 -2.90
CA GLY A 71 -4.32 16.75 -3.98
C GLY A 71 -3.61 16.04 -5.14
N GLN A 72 -3.37 14.72 -5.04
CA GLN A 72 -2.73 13.90 -6.06
C GLN A 72 -3.77 13.19 -6.92
N LYS A 73 -3.64 13.27 -8.24
CA LYS A 73 -4.49 12.55 -9.17
C LYS A 73 -4.05 11.09 -9.25
N LEU A 74 -5.02 10.18 -9.13
CA LEU A 74 -4.83 8.73 -9.26
C LEU A 74 -5.73 8.21 -10.38
N ASP A 75 -5.26 7.21 -11.12
CA ASP A 75 -6.04 6.58 -12.20
C ASP A 75 -7.07 5.58 -11.67
N ILE A 76 -6.87 5.09 -10.43
CA ILE A 76 -7.79 4.19 -9.73
C ILE A 76 -8.01 4.65 -8.29
N PRO A 77 -9.21 4.46 -7.68
CA PRO A 77 -9.52 4.89 -6.32
C PRO A 77 -8.95 3.94 -5.24
N LEU A 78 -7.69 3.59 -5.38
CA LEU A 78 -6.95 2.66 -4.53
C LEU A 78 -5.52 3.14 -4.41
N TYR A 79 -4.88 2.99 -3.25
CA TYR A 79 -3.45 3.19 -3.11
C TYR A 79 -2.82 2.12 -2.19
N CYS A 80 -1.52 1.94 -2.33
CA CYS A 80 -0.77 0.98 -1.52
C CYS A 80 -0.40 1.61 -0.19
N ALA A 81 -0.98 1.10 0.90
CA ALA A 81 -0.68 1.56 2.26
C ALA A 81 0.79 1.30 2.63
N PRO A 82 1.39 2.15 3.51
CA PRO A 82 2.76 1.93 3.97
C PRO A 82 2.86 0.67 4.82
N THR A 83 3.61 -0.31 4.34
CA THR A 83 3.87 -1.57 5.04
C THR A 83 5.36 -1.66 5.36
N ALA A 84 5.66 -1.96 6.63
CA ALA A 84 7.04 -2.10 7.10
C ALA A 84 7.69 -3.40 6.61
N LEU A 85 9.02 -3.41 6.55
CA LEU A 85 9.86 -4.60 6.42
C LEU A 85 9.49 -5.53 5.25
N GLN A 86 9.14 -4.98 4.10
CA GLN A 86 8.57 -5.76 2.99
C GLN A 86 9.53 -6.84 2.45
N ARG A 87 10.86 -6.66 2.56
CA ARG A 87 11.83 -7.69 2.17
C ARG A 87 11.82 -8.94 3.06
N LEU A 88 11.16 -8.91 4.22
CA LEU A 88 10.89 -10.14 5.00
C LEU A 88 9.89 -11.06 4.30
N PHE A 89 9.03 -10.51 3.46
CA PHE A 89 7.94 -11.25 2.81
C PHE A 89 8.26 -11.60 1.36
N HIS A 90 8.96 -10.71 0.65
CA HIS A 90 9.34 -10.90 -0.74
C HIS A 90 10.66 -10.19 -1.06
N HIS A 91 11.51 -10.80 -1.86
CA HIS A 91 12.84 -10.27 -2.17
C HIS A 91 12.83 -8.89 -2.84
N GLU A 92 11.82 -8.58 -3.64
CA GLU A 92 11.67 -7.25 -4.24
C GLU A 92 11.18 -6.18 -3.25
N GLY A 93 10.49 -6.59 -2.17
CA GLY A 93 10.02 -5.70 -1.12
C GLY A 93 9.29 -4.47 -1.67
N GLU A 94 9.60 -3.31 -1.13
CA GLU A 94 9.02 -2.01 -1.51
C GLU A 94 9.21 -1.67 -2.99
N ILE A 95 10.30 -2.12 -3.59
CA ILE A 95 10.61 -1.87 -5.00
C ILE A 95 9.54 -2.49 -5.92
N GLY A 96 9.13 -3.72 -5.63
CA GLY A 96 8.08 -4.41 -6.40
C GLY A 96 6.73 -3.70 -6.29
N VAL A 97 6.36 -3.27 -5.08
CA VAL A 97 5.09 -2.56 -4.85
C VAL A 97 5.10 -1.16 -5.46
N ALA A 98 6.20 -0.42 -5.35
CA ALA A 98 6.34 0.92 -5.96
C ALA A 98 6.20 0.86 -7.49
N LYS A 99 6.85 -0.11 -8.15
CA LYS A 99 6.69 -0.33 -9.60
C LYS A 99 5.26 -0.71 -9.99
N ALA A 100 4.58 -1.52 -9.17
CA ALA A 100 3.19 -1.87 -9.40
C ALA A 100 2.28 -0.63 -9.25
N ALA A 101 2.49 0.19 -8.22
CA ALA A 101 1.74 1.43 -8.03
C ALA A 101 1.90 2.38 -9.22
N GLU A 102 3.12 2.57 -9.72
CA GLU A 102 3.38 3.38 -10.92
C GLU A 102 2.70 2.80 -12.16
N LYS A 103 2.80 1.49 -12.37
CA LYS A 103 2.17 0.82 -13.52
C LYS A 103 0.66 1.02 -13.58
N PHE A 104 0.00 1.10 -12.43
CA PHE A 104 -1.46 1.26 -12.34
C PHE A 104 -1.89 2.70 -12.03
N GLY A 105 -0.98 3.66 -12.12
CA GLY A 105 -1.28 5.09 -11.91
C GLY A 105 -1.84 5.39 -10.51
N THR A 106 -1.33 4.69 -9.49
CA THR A 106 -1.78 4.91 -8.11
C THR A 106 -0.65 5.33 -7.17
N MET A 107 -0.98 5.71 -5.94
CA MET A 107 -0.03 6.21 -4.95
C MET A 107 0.60 5.07 -4.14
N PHE A 108 1.88 5.22 -3.80
CA PHE A 108 2.63 4.31 -2.95
C PHE A 108 2.95 4.92 -1.58
N GLY A 109 2.60 4.22 -0.51
CA GLY A 109 2.97 4.57 0.86
C GLY A 109 4.33 3.99 1.26
N ILE A 110 5.26 4.86 1.68
CA ILE A 110 6.57 4.48 2.20
C ILE A 110 6.51 4.48 3.73
N SER A 111 6.89 3.37 4.35
CA SER A 111 6.99 3.27 5.80
C SER A 111 8.36 3.78 6.29
N SER A 112 8.39 4.43 7.46
CA SER A 112 9.64 4.75 8.16
C SER A 112 10.45 3.51 8.56
N LEU A 113 9.83 2.33 8.58
CA LEU A 113 10.48 1.04 8.78
C LEU A 113 10.63 0.26 7.46
N GLY A 114 10.69 0.96 6.32
CA GLY A 114 10.93 0.36 5.03
C GLY A 114 12.30 -0.31 4.93
N THR A 115 12.41 -1.33 4.07
CA THR A 115 13.68 -2.00 3.76
C THR A 115 14.40 -1.42 2.54
N ALA A 116 13.74 -0.51 1.82
CA ALA A 116 14.32 0.34 0.80
C ALA A 116 14.29 1.80 1.25
N SER A 117 15.29 2.59 0.88
CA SER A 117 15.35 4.01 1.28
C SER A 117 14.35 4.87 0.51
N ILE A 118 14.02 6.04 1.06
CA ILE A 118 13.14 7.02 0.41
C ILE A 118 13.74 7.45 -0.92
N GLU A 119 15.05 7.69 -0.97
CA GLU A 119 15.79 8.11 -2.15
C GLU A 119 15.78 7.02 -3.23
N GLU A 120 16.02 5.76 -2.82
CA GLU A 120 15.98 4.61 -3.74
C GLU A 120 14.62 4.53 -4.45
N ILE A 121 13.53 4.62 -3.70
CA ILE A 121 12.16 4.56 -4.24
C ILE A 121 11.85 5.80 -5.09
N SER A 122 12.26 7.00 -4.65
CA SER A 122 12.00 8.23 -5.38
C SER A 122 12.74 8.32 -6.71
N ASN A 123 13.94 7.77 -6.77
CA ASN A 123 14.70 7.68 -8.02
C ASN A 123 14.14 6.63 -8.97
N LEU A 124 13.48 5.59 -8.42
CA LEU A 124 12.98 4.47 -9.20
C LEU A 124 11.65 4.77 -9.90
N VAL A 125 10.70 5.42 -9.21
CA VAL A 125 9.32 5.63 -9.70
C VAL A 125 8.88 7.08 -9.53
N LYS A 126 8.03 7.53 -10.47
CA LYS A 126 7.48 8.91 -10.50
C LYS A 126 6.06 9.01 -9.92
N THR A 127 5.43 7.89 -9.63
CA THR A 127 4.07 7.88 -9.05
C THR A 127 4.00 8.70 -7.75
N PRO A 128 2.84 9.29 -7.42
CA PRO A 128 2.63 9.97 -6.14
C PRO A 128 3.00 9.06 -4.97
N LYS A 129 3.59 9.64 -3.95
CA LYS A 129 4.03 8.91 -2.76
C LYS A 129 3.52 9.59 -1.50
N LEU A 130 3.32 8.83 -0.45
CA LEU A 130 3.13 9.34 0.90
C LEU A 130 4.16 8.70 1.83
N PHE A 131 4.49 9.39 2.90
CA PHE A 131 5.43 8.91 3.91
C PHE A 131 4.72 8.72 5.25
N GLN A 132 4.83 7.52 5.81
CA GLN A 132 4.35 7.23 7.16
C GLN A 132 5.49 7.48 8.14
N LEU A 133 5.30 8.44 9.05
CA LEU A 133 6.27 8.81 10.08
C LEU A 133 5.91 8.18 11.43
N TYR A 134 6.84 7.46 12.03
CA TYR A 134 6.84 7.23 13.47
C TYR A 134 7.53 8.39 14.17
N VAL A 135 6.84 9.01 15.13
CA VAL A 135 7.41 10.10 15.91
C VAL A 135 8.33 9.53 17.00
N HIS A 136 9.62 9.84 16.89
CA HIS A 136 10.65 9.45 17.86
C HIS A 136 10.79 10.48 18.99
N LYS A 137 11.39 10.08 20.11
CA LYS A 137 11.76 11.00 21.20
C LYS A 137 12.82 12.01 20.72
N ASP A 138 13.69 11.60 19.82
CA ASP A 138 14.70 12.47 19.20
C ASP A 138 14.05 13.39 18.17
N LYS A 139 13.97 14.69 18.53
CA LYS A 139 13.41 15.72 17.64
C LYS A 139 14.27 15.99 16.42
N GLY A 140 15.59 15.79 16.51
CA GLY A 140 16.52 15.94 15.40
C GLY A 140 16.27 14.89 14.33
N LEU A 141 16.09 13.64 14.74
CA LEU A 141 15.74 12.55 13.83
C LEU A 141 14.39 12.80 13.14
N ASN A 142 13.36 13.21 13.89
CA ASN A 142 12.06 13.52 13.31
C ASN A 142 12.17 14.62 12.23
N LYS A 143 12.92 15.69 12.54
CA LYS A 143 13.14 16.78 11.60
C LYS A 143 13.84 16.29 10.35
N ALA A 144 14.91 15.51 10.47
CA ALA A 144 15.65 14.97 9.33
C ALA A 144 14.77 14.08 8.44
N LEU A 145 13.94 13.19 9.05
CA LEU A 145 13.01 12.34 8.29
C LEU A 145 11.94 13.15 7.55
N ILE A 146 11.41 14.21 8.17
CA ILE A 146 10.42 15.10 7.54
C ILE A 146 11.08 15.86 6.37
N GLU A 147 12.25 16.44 6.58
CA GLU A 147 12.99 17.16 5.51
C GLU A 147 13.29 16.23 4.33
N LEU A 148 13.76 15.01 4.61
CA LEU A 148 14.01 14.01 3.58
C LEU A 148 12.73 13.65 2.80
N SER A 149 11.61 13.48 3.48
CA SER A 149 10.33 13.20 2.85
C SER A 149 9.82 14.37 1.97
N LEU A 150 10.02 15.60 2.41
CA LEU A 150 9.65 16.79 1.64
C LEU A 150 10.47 16.94 0.35
N ILE A 151 11.74 16.57 0.38
CA ILE A 151 12.62 16.64 -0.80
C ILE A 151 12.24 15.58 -1.85
N HIS A 152 11.89 14.38 -1.40
CA HIS A 152 11.80 13.21 -2.29
C HIS A 152 10.38 12.71 -2.56
N ILE A 153 9.40 13.03 -1.70
CA ILE A 153 8.08 12.41 -1.74
C ILE A 153 6.95 13.43 -1.81
N SER A 154 7.00 14.42 -0.92
CA SER A 154 5.88 15.33 -0.67
C SER A 154 6.16 16.70 -1.24
N GLU A 155 5.21 17.26 -1.98
CA GLU A 155 5.20 18.72 -2.08
C GLU A 155 4.88 19.31 -0.69
N PRO A 156 5.55 20.41 -0.29
CA PRO A 156 5.24 21.07 0.97
C PRO A 156 3.75 21.44 0.99
N THR A 157 2.97 20.76 1.81
CA THR A 157 1.60 21.19 2.10
C THR A 157 1.70 22.60 2.69
N ARG A 158 1.18 23.60 1.99
CA ARG A 158 1.10 24.95 2.53
C ARG A 158 0.34 24.87 3.85
N PRO A 159 0.86 25.42 4.95
CA PRO A 159 0.07 25.55 6.16
C PRO A 159 -1.16 26.43 5.83
N TYR A 160 -2.32 25.93 6.15
CA TYR A 160 -3.57 26.70 6.10
C TYR A 160 -3.56 27.73 7.22
#